data_93cf9c6ecf61d2519ae7bb1fca2ddf1c
#
_entry.id   93cf9c6ecf61d2519ae7bb1fca2ddf1c
#
_cell.length_a   1.000
_cell.length_b   1.000
_cell.length_c   1.000
_cell.angle_alpha   90.00
_cell.angle_beta   90.00
_cell.angle_gamma   90.00
#
_symmetry.space_group_name_H-M   'P 1'
#
loop_
_entity.id
_entity.type
_entity.pdbx_description
1 polymer ?
#
loop_
_entity_poly.entity_id
_entity_poly.type
_entity_poly.pdbx_seq_one_letter_code
_entity_poly.pdbx_strand_id
1 'polypeptide(L)'
;PNCPHAVIDILPEQKSIEGLGGNMRLGGRDVALSPDTQAWRLLGQTDSVRMRFRHRYEVDPQYIDSLTAKGLVFSGKAPNQPIMQILELPDHPYFLATQAHPCMTSRPLEPQGLFLGLVAAARQHACPDQDLPGPVQAAQKVNQVKSTHKHPGEKTDVRKRKRVKNS
;
A
#
# COMPACT_ATOMS: atom_id res chain seq x y z
N PRO A 1 -19.16 -22.06 8.43
CA PRO A 1 -17.76 -22.35 8.71
C PRO A 1 -17.04 -23.05 7.57
N ASN A 2 -17.74 -23.79 6.70
CA ASN A 2 -17.13 -24.52 5.58
C ASN A 2 -17.38 -23.78 4.26
N CYS A 3 -16.68 -22.68 4.03
CA CYS A 3 -16.70 -21.99 2.74
C CYS A 3 -15.90 -22.83 1.73
N PRO A 4 -16.49 -23.29 0.61
CA PRO A 4 -15.77 -24.09 -0.38
C PRO A 4 -14.74 -23.28 -1.17
N HIS A 5 -14.85 -21.95 -1.13
CA HIS A 5 -13.97 -21.01 -1.84
C HIS A 5 -13.47 -19.94 -0.87
N ALA A 6 -12.53 -20.30 0.00
CA ALA A 6 -11.90 -19.38 0.93
C ALA A 6 -10.84 -18.52 0.19
N VAL A 7 -11.30 -17.45 -0.46
CA VAL A 7 -10.43 -16.51 -1.18
C VAL A 7 -9.44 -15.82 -0.23
N ILE A 8 -9.85 -15.66 1.04
CA ILE A 8 -9.00 -15.09 2.10
C ILE A 8 -8.82 -16.18 3.16
N ASP A 9 -7.58 -16.57 3.41
CA ASP A 9 -7.22 -17.60 4.41
C ASP A 9 -5.84 -17.29 5.04
N ILE A 10 -5.47 -18.09 6.02
CA ILE A 10 -4.11 -18.11 6.59
C ILE A 10 -3.26 -18.98 5.66
N LEU A 11 -2.19 -18.39 5.11
CA LEU A 11 -1.31 -19.12 4.18
C LEU A 11 -0.61 -20.29 4.88
N PRO A 12 -0.29 -21.37 4.15
CA PRO A 12 0.36 -22.57 4.71
C PRO A 12 1.64 -22.25 5.50
N GLU A 13 2.46 -21.31 4.99
CA GLU A 13 3.71 -20.90 5.64
C GLU A 13 3.44 -20.22 7.00
N GLN A 14 2.31 -19.55 7.15
CA GLN A 14 1.90 -18.92 8.41
C GLN A 14 1.31 -19.94 9.40
N LYS A 15 0.67 -21.00 8.90
CA LYS A 15 0.08 -22.06 9.75
C LYS A 15 1.17 -22.88 10.46
N SER A 16 2.38 -22.96 9.89
CA SER A 16 3.51 -23.70 10.47
C SER A 16 4.27 -22.95 11.57
N ILE A 17 3.97 -21.66 11.77
CA ILE A 17 4.66 -20.83 12.77
C ILE A 17 3.88 -20.91 14.08
N GLU A 18 4.47 -21.55 15.09
CA GLU A 18 3.95 -21.60 16.45
C GLU A 18 4.52 -20.46 17.31
N GLY A 19 3.67 -19.82 18.12
CA GLY A 19 4.07 -18.80 19.09
C GLY A 19 3.20 -17.53 19.10
N LEU A 20 3.39 -16.69 20.11
CA LEU A 20 2.64 -15.43 20.31
C LEU A 20 2.83 -14.48 19.13
N GLY A 21 1.82 -14.36 18.28
CA GLY A 21 1.83 -13.47 17.12
C GLY A 21 2.66 -13.97 15.92
N GLY A 22 3.20 -15.21 15.97
CA GLY A 22 4.11 -15.75 14.96
C GLY A 22 3.52 -15.80 13.53
N ASN A 23 2.22 -16.07 13.41
CA ASN A 23 1.53 -16.14 12.13
C ASN A 23 0.94 -14.80 11.66
N MET A 24 1.21 -13.69 12.35
CA MET A 24 0.75 -12.37 11.96
C MET A 24 1.79 -11.62 11.14
N ARG A 25 1.36 -10.95 10.07
CA ARG A 25 2.18 -9.94 9.40
C ARG A 25 2.12 -8.64 10.20
N LEU A 26 3.19 -8.34 10.92
CA LEU A 26 3.27 -7.21 11.84
C LEU A 26 4.33 -6.20 11.41
N GLY A 27 4.09 -4.92 11.77
CA GLY A 27 5.05 -3.83 11.68
C GLY A 27 5.21 -3.26 10.28
N GLY A 28 6.32 -2.57 10.07
CA GLY A 28 6.65 -1.96 8.77
C GLY A 28 7.18 -3.00 7.80
N ARG A 29 6.54 -3.09 6.62
CA ARG A 29 6.97 -3.96 5.51
C ARG A 29 6.96 -3.16 4.22
N ASP A 30 7.80 -3.57 3.28
CA ASP A 30 7.85 -2.96 1.96
C ASP A 30 6.80 -3.62 1.06
N VAL A 31 6.17 -2.80 0.24
CA VAL A 31 5.18 -3.18 -0.77
C VAL A 31 5.75 -2.81 -2.12
N ALA A 32 5.99 -3.77 -2.97
CA ALA A 32 6.32 -3.52 -4.37
C ALA A 32 5.05 -3.11 -5.12
N LEU A 33 5.10 -1.97 -5.80
CA LEU A 33 3.97 -1.37 -6.52
C LEU A 33 4.07 -1.68 -8.01
N SER A 34 2.93 -2.01 -8.61
CA SER A 34 2.83 -2.16 -10.07
C SER A 34 2.76 -0.78 -10.72
N PRO A 35 3.63 -0.47 -11.69
CA PRO A 35 3.58 0.80 -12.43
C PRO A 35 2.22 1.02 -13.10
N ASP A 36 1.89 2.28 -13.36
CA ASP A 36 0.67 2.72 -14.05
C ASP A 36 -0.66 2.38 -13.37
N THR A 37 -0.62 1.86 -12.14
CA THR A 37 -1.81 1.62 -11.32
C THR A 37 -2.23 2.88 -10.55
N GLN A 38 -3.48 2.94 -10.07
CA GLN A 38 -3.96 4.03 -9.24
C GLN A 38 -3.19 4.10 -7.91
N ALA A 39 -2.95 2.97 -7.27
CA ALA A 39 -2.15 2.90 -6.04
C ALA A 39 -0.73 3.45 -6.24
N TRP A 40 -0.05 3.08 -7.33
CA TRP A 40 1.28 3.58 -7.66
C TRP A 40 1.28 5.12 -7.81
N ARG A 41 0.30 5.68 -8.53
CA ARG A 41 0.16 7.14 -8.71
C ARG A 41 -0.11 7.87 -7.40
N LEU A 42 -0.97 7.30 -6.54
CA LEU A 42 -1.33 7.89 -5.25
C LEU A 42 -0.21 7.81 -4.21
N LEU A 43 0.66 6.81 -4.30
CA LEU A 43 1.76 6.56 -3.38
C LEU A 43 3.10 7.17 -3.83
N GLY A 44 3.09 8.04 -4.84
CA GLY A 44 4.24 8.84 -5.22
C GLY A 44 5.05 8.32 -6.41
N GLN A 45 4.48 7.43 -7.22
CA GLN A 45 5.11 6.90 -8.45
C GLN A 45 6.48 6.25 -8.17
N THR A 46 6.53 5.42 -7.14
CA THR A 46 7.74 4.71 -6.69
C THR A 46 7.55 3.20 -6.84
N ASP A 47 8.63 2.47 -7.09
CA ASP A 47 8.60 1.01 -7.24
C ASP A 47 8.26 0.30 -5.93
N SER A 48 8.51 0.95 -4.80
CA SER A 48 8.23 0.38 -3.49
C SER A 48 7.87 1.44 -2.47
N VAL A 49 6.99 1.08 -1.53
CA VAL A 49 6.59 1.92 -0.40
C VAL A 49 6.58 1.12 0.89
N ARG A 50 7.04 1.73 1.98
CA ARG A 50 6.98 1.11 3.30
C ARG A 50 5.65 1.40 3.97
N MET A 51 4.89 0.34 4.31
CA MET A 51 3.59 0.43 4.96
C MET A 51 3.56 -0.37 6.27
N ARG A 52 2.56 -0.09 7.13
CA ARG A 52 2.38 -0.78 8.43
C ARG A 52 1.29 -1.83 8.31
N PHE A 53 1.56 -3.02 8.84
CA PHE A 53 0.67 -4.17 8.77
C PHE A 53 0.32 -4.72 10.15
N ARG A 54 -0.88 -5.31 10.26
CA ARG A 54 -1.35 -6.01 11.46
C ARG A 54 -2.48 -6.98 11.08
N HIS A 55 -2.14 -8.04 10.35
CA HIS A 55 -3.12 -9.04 9.93
C HIS A 55 -2.49 -10.44 9.85
N ARG A 56 -3.32 -11.46 9.73
CA ARG A 56 -2.90 -12.86 9.55
C ARG A 56 -3.53 -13.53 8.33
N TYR A 57 -4.63 -12.98 7.83
CA TYR A 57 -5.33 -13.52 6.66
C TYR A 57 -4.82 -12.83 5.41
N GLU A 58 -4.57 -13.59 4.36
CA GLU A 58 -4.05 -13.11 3.08
C GLU A 58 -4.95 -13.61 1.95
N VAL A 59 -4.82 -13.00 0.77
CA VAL A 59 -5.44 -13.55 -0.44
C VAL A 59 -4.75 -14.87 -0.78
N ASP A 60 -5.52 -15.94 -0.91
CA ASP A 60 -4.99 -17.23 -1.32
C ASP A 60 -4.50 -17.16 -2.77
N PRO A 61 -3.22 -17.49 -3.04
CA PRO A 61 -2.62 -17.38 -4.37
C PRO A 61 -3.37 -18.12 -5.49
N GLN A 62 -4.09 -19.21 -5.16
CA GLN A 62 -4.85 -19.98 -6.14
C GLN A 62 -5.98 -19.17 -6.81
N TYR A 63 -6.46 -18.10 -6.17
CA TYR A 63 -7.54 -17.26 -6.69
C TYR A 63 -7.04 -16.01 -7.44
N ILE A 64 -5.74 -15.70 -7.42
CA ILE A 64 -5.19 -14.47 -8.01
C ILE A 64 -5.54 -14.38 -9.50
N ASP A 65 -5.25 -15.42 -10.26
CA ASP A 65 -5.49 -15.44 -11.71
C ASP A 65 -6.97 -15.32 -12.05
N SER A 66 -7.84 -16.02 -11.30
CA SER A 66 -9.30 -15.98 -11.53
C SER A 66 -9.89 -14.61 -11.20
N LEU A 67 -9.40 -13.93 -10.17
CA LEU A 67 -9.81 -12.58 -9.81
C LEU A 67 -9.31 -11.54 -10.82
N THR A 68 -8.05 -11.69 -11.26
CA THR A 68 -7.46 -10.83 -12.28
C THR A 68 -8.19 -10.95 -13.62
N ALA A 69 -8.57 -12.15 -14.01
CA ALA A 69 -9.38 -12.39 -15.21
C ALA A 69 -10.77 -11.72 -15.17
N LYS A 70 -11.24 -11.34 -13.98
CA LYS A 70 -12.49 -10.58 -13.79
C LYS A 70 -12.28 -9.08 -13.63
N GLY A 71 -11.08 -8.58 -13.92
CA GLY A 71 -10.77 -7.15 -13.91
C GLY A 71 -10.23 -6.60 -12.59
N LEU A 72 -10.01 -7.46 -11.56
CA LEU A 72 -9.33 -7.02 -10.35
C LEU A 72 -7.82 -6.86 -10.62
N VAL A 73 -7.27 -5.73 -10.24
CA VAL A 73 -5.83 -5.46 -10.38
C VAL A 73 -5.17 -5.52 -8.99
N PHE A 74 -4.18 -6.41 -8.85
CA PHE A 74 -3.32 -6.44 -7.67
C PHE A 74 -2.15 -5.46 -7.86
N SER A 75 -2.35 -4.23 -7.42
CA SER A 75 -1.44 -3.11 -7.63
C SER A 75 -0.29 -3.04 -6.62
N GLY A 76 -0.31 -3.86 -5.58
CA GLY A 76 0.79 -3.96 -4.61
C GLY A 76 0.95 -5.35 -4.04
N LYS A 77 2.21 -5.81 -3.91
CA LYS A 77 2.54 -7.13 -3.38
C LYS A 77 3.76 -7.09 -2.48
N ALA A 78 3.93 -8.11 -1.64
CA ALA A 78 5.15 -8.29 -0.88
C ALA A 78 6.32 -8.57 -1.85
N PRO A 79 7.49 -7.93 -1.68
CA PRO A 79 8.64 -8.18 -2.55
C PRO A 79 9.02 -9.68 -2.57
N ASN A 80 9.18 -10.22 -3.77
CA ASN A 80 9.59 -11.62 -4.01
C ASN A 80 8.65 -12.70 -3.45
N GLN A 81 7.40 -12.36 -3.17
CA GLN A 81 6.38 -13.30 -2.65
C GLN A 81 5.04 -13.11 -3.37
N PRO A 82 4.24 -14.17 -3.57
CA PRO A 82 2.90 -14.08 -4.17
C PRO A 82 1.84 -13.60 -3.15
N ILE A 83 2.18 -12.65 -2.30
CA ILE A 83 1.31 -12.13 -1.25
C ILE A 83 0.80 -10.76 -1.69
N MET A 84 -0.49 -10.69 -2.02
CA MET A 84 -1.16 -9.48 -2.50
C MET A 84 -1.50 -8.57 -1.33
N GLN A 85 -1.14 -7.31 -1.45
CA GLN A 85 -1.26 -6.34 -0.35
C GLN A 85 -2.10 -5.12 -0.70
N ILE A 86 -2.24 -4.80 -1.98
CA ILE A 86 -3.11 -3.74 -2.48
C ILE A 86 -3.84 -4.27 -3.72
N LEU A 87 -5.11 -3.96 -3.82
CA LEU A 87 -5.93 -4.26 -5.00
C LEU A 87 -6.80 -3.07 -5.38
N GLU A 88 -7.17 -3.01 -6.66
CA GLU A 88 -8.01 -1.94 -7.21
C GLU A 88 -8.89 -2.44 -8.36
N LEU A 89 -9.99 -1.72 -8.61
CA LEU A 89 -10.81 -1.85 -9.81
C LEU A 89 -10.64 -0.60 -10.67
N PRO A 90 -9.93 -0.68 -11.81
CA PRO A 90 -9.59 0.50 -12.63
C PRO A 90 -10.79 1.24 -13.17
N ASP A 91 -11.87 0.52 -13.51
CA ASP A 91 -13.10 1.09 -14.09
C ASP A 91 -14.07 1.68 -13.05
N HIS A 92 -13.73 1.62 -11.76
CA HIS A 92 -14.49 2.22 -10.68
C HIS A 92 -13.93 3.62 -10.35
N PRO A 93 -14.77 4.64 -10.04
CA PRO A 93 -14.32 5.98 -9.69
C PRO A 93 -13.25 6.00 -8.58
N TYR A 94 -13.42 5.16 -7.56
CA TYR A 94 -12.40 4.87 -6.55
C TYR A 94 -12.71 3.58 -5.81
N PHE A 95 -12.13 2.48 -6.26
CA PHE A 95 -12.14 1.22 -5.53
C PHE A 95 -10.71 0.77 -5.32
N LEU A 96 -10.21 0.97 -4.13
CA LEU A 96 -8.86 0.58 -3.73
C LEU A 96 -8.89 0.03 -2.31
N ALA A 97 -8.34 -1.17 -2.14
CA ALA A 97 -8.23 -1.81 -0.83
C ALA A 97 -6.79 -2.19 -0.53
N THR A 98 -6.43 -2.16 0.74
CA THR A 98 -5.08 -2.52 1.20
C THR A 98 -5.15 -3.31 2.50
N GLN A 99 -4.26 -4.28 2.64
CA GLN A 99 -4.00 -5.00 3.89
C GLN A 99 -3.22 -4.14 4.91
N ALA A 100 -2.53 -3.12 4.43
CA ALA A 100 -1.83 -2.16 5.28
C ALA A 100 -2.79 -1.18 5.97
N HIS A 101 -2.29 -0.49 6.98
CA HIS A 101 -3.00 0.53 7.74
C HIS A 101 -2.49 1.95 7.38
N PRO A 102 -3.02 2.61 6.34
CA PRO A 102 -2.60 3.95 5.93
C PRO A 102 -2.76 4.99 7.05
N CYS A 103 -3.71 4.80 7.96
CA CYS A 103 -3.93 5.68 9.12
C CYS A 103 -2.70 5.78 10.03
N MET A 104 -1.85 4.75 10.10
CA MET A 104 -0.64 4.77 10.93
C MET A 104 0.47 5.66 10.37
N THR A 105 0.38 6.07 9.11
CA THR A 105 1.34 6.96 8.44
C THR A 105 0.73 8.28 8.00
N SER A 106 -0.59 8.44 8.11
CA SER A 106 -1.30 9.67 7.79
C SER A 106 -1.18 10.70 8.93
N ARG A 107 -1.02 11.97 8.58
CA ARG A 107 -0.93 13.10 9.53
C ARG A 107 -1.79 14.26 9.03
N PRO A 108 -2.25 15.19 9.90
CA PRO A 108 -3.13 16.29 9.51
C PRO A 108 -2.57 17.16 8.36
N LEU A 109 -1.28 17.49 8.42
CA LEU A 109 -0.62 18.28 7.37
C LEU A 109 0.09 17.43 6.31
N GLU A 110 0.04 16.12 6.47
CA GLU A 110 0.67 15.14 5.59
C GLU A 110 -0.23 13.91 5.44
N PRO A 111 -1.45 14.09 4.92
CA PRO A 111 -2.38 12.98 4.74
C PRO A 111 -1.84 11.96 3.75
N GLN A 112 -2.12 10.69 4.02
CA GLN A 112 -1.68 9.59 3.18
C GLN A 112 -2.44 9.59 1.85
N GLY A 113 -1.73 9.31 0.74
CA GLY A 113 -2.26 9.45 -0.62
C GLY A 113 -3.55 8.67 -0.90
N LEU A 114 -3.72 7.49 -0.30
CA LEU A 114 -4.93 6.69 -0.47
C LEU A 114 -6.17 7.37 0.12
N PHE A 115 -6.04 8.07 1.26
CA PHE A 115 -7.16 8.84 1.83
C PHE A 115 -7.46 10.12 1.01
N LEU A 116 -6.42 10.79 0.52
CA LEU A 116 -6.60 11.94 -0.38
C LEU A 116 -7.35 11.54 -1.64
N GLY A 117 -6.99 10.40 -2.23
CA GLY A 117 -7.67 9.86 -3.39
C GLY A 117 -9.15 9.58 -3.14
N LEU A 118 -9.48 8.95 -2.01
CA LEU A 118 -10.86 8.68 -1.62
C LEU A 118 -11.69 9.97 -1.48
N VAL A 119 -11.16 10.96 -0.74
CA VAL A 119 -11.86 12.23 -0.51
C VAL A 119 -12.05 13.00 -1.81
N ALA A 120 -11.03 13.00 -2.69
CA ALA A 120 -11.14 13.66 -3.98
C ALA A 120 -12.20 13.01 -4.89
N ALA A 121 -12.22 11.67 -4.96
CA ALA A 121 -13.25 10.95 -5.72
C ALA A 121 -14.67 11.19 -5.17
N ALA A 122 -14.82 11.17 -3.85
CA ALA A 122 -16.09 11.45 -3.19
C ALA A 122 -16.59 12.88 -3.49
N ARG A 123 -15.70 13.87 -3.48
CA ARG A 123 -16.04 15.26 -3.85
C ARG A 123 -16.45 15.39 -5.31
N GLN A 124 -15.73 14.75 -6.23
CA GLN A 124 -16.13 14.75 -7.65
C GLN A 124 -17.52 14.13 -7.85
N HIS A 125 -17.79 13.03 -7.14
CA HIS A 125 -19.11 12.39 -7.19
C HIS A 125 -20.22 13.26 -6.60
N ALA A 126 -19.96 13.96 -5.50
CA ALA A 126 -20.93 14.83 -4.84
C ALA A 126 -21.18 16.15 -5.59
N CYS A 127 -20.22 16.63 -6.36
CA CYS A 127 -20.25 17.92 -7.05
C CYS A 127 -19.79 17.75 -8.51
N PRO A 128 -20.55 17.05 -9.37
CA PRO A 128 -20.15 16.72 -10.74
C PRO A 128 -19.95 17.93 -11.64
N ASP A 129 -20.63 19.04 -11.36
CA ASP A 129 -20.57 20.28 -12.14
C ASP A 129 -19.39 21.19 -11.76
N GLN A 130 -18.58 20.80 -10.78
CA GLN A 130 -17.42 21.56 -10.34
C GLN A 130 -16.12 20.97 -10.94
N ASP A 131 -15.24 21.85 -11.42
CA ASP A 131 -13.88 21.46 -11.83
C ASP A 131 -13.01 21.19 -10.59
N LEU A 132 -13.08 19.96 -10.08
CA LEU A 132 -12.36 19.51 -8.89
C LEU A 132 -11.21 18.60 -9.29
N PRO A 133 -10.05 18.70 -8.58
CA PRO A 133 -8.94 17.79 -8.84
C PRO A 133 -9.36 16.34 -8.54
N GLY A 134 -9.02 15.44 -9.46
CA GLY A 134 -9.21 14.01 -9.28
C GLY A 134 -8.30 13.41 -8.22
N PRO A 135 -8.49 12.11 -7.91
CA PRO A 135 -7.75 11.42 -6.85
C PRO A 135 -6.23 11.57 -6.96
N VAL A 136 -5.69 11.35 -8.14
CA VAL A 136 -4.23 11.39 -8.39
C VAL A 136 -3.69 12.82 -8.28
N GLN A 137 -4.37 13.80 -8.90
CA GLN A 137 -3.95 15.21 -8.82
C GLN A 137 -3.97 15.75 -7.39
N ALA A 138 -4.97 15.36 -6.59
CA ALA A 138 -5.05 15.75 -5.19
C ALA A 138 -3.86 15.22 -4.37
N ALA A 139 -3.47 13.96 -4.58
CA ALA A 139 -2.30 13.35 -3.93
C ALA A 139 -0.98 13.98 -4.39
N GLN A 140 -0.83 14.27 -5.68
CA GLN A 140 0.37 14.89 -6.23
C GLN A 140 0.60 16.32 -5.72
N LYS A 141 -0.44 17.14 -5.59
CA LYS A 141 -0.32 18.48 -5.00
C LYS A 141 0.28 18.47 -3.61
N VAL A 142 -0.13 17.54 -2.74
CA VAL A 142 0.44 17.41 -1.40
C VAL A 142 1.91 16.99 -1.45
N ASN A 143 2.29 16.07 -2.34
CA ASN A 143 3.67 15.64 -2.49
C ASN A 143 4.60 16.74 -3.02
N GLN A 144 4.11 17.62 -3.90
CA GLN A 144 4.87 18.78 -4.39
C GLN A 144 5.14 19.79 -3.26
N VAL A 145 4.17 20.08 -2.43
CA VAL A 145 4.36 20.98 -1.27
C VAL A 145 5.43 20.42 -0.31
N LYS A 146 5.52 19.10 -0.13
CA LYS A 146 6.57 18.46 0.68
C LYS A 146 7.97 18.68 0.12
N SER A 147 8.15 18.65 -1.20
CA SER A 147 9.47 18.82 -1.83
C SER A 147 10.02 20.24 -1.67
N THR A 148 9.16 21.24 -1.59
CA THR A 148 9.55 22.64 -1.40
C THR A 148 9.84 23.02 0.05
N HIS A 149 9.38 22.23 1.02
CA HIS A 149 9.57 22.48 2.47
C HIS A 149 10.65 21.59 3.11
N LYS A 150 11.43 20.82 2.36
CA LYS A 150 12.63 20.17 2.91
C LYS A 150 13.63 21.25 3.34
N HIS A 151 13.83 21.35 4.66
CA HIS A 151 14.87 22.21 5.22
C HIS A 151 16.23 21.87 4.60
N PRO A 152 17.04 22.89 4.20
CA PRO A 152 18.40 22.68 3.72
C PRO A 152 19.31 22.34 4.91
N GLY A 153 19.31 21.09 5.39
CA GLY A 153 20.09 20.73 6.57
C GLY A 153 20.13 19.24 6.94
N GLU A 154 19.33 18.40 6.35
CA GLU A 154 19.38 16.97 6.66
C GLU A 154 20.47 16.26 5.85
N LYS A 155 21.71 16.41 6.32
CA LYS A 155 22.85 15.61 5.83
C LYS A 155 22.56 14.17 6.23
N THR A 156 22.44 13.30 5.23
CA THR A 156 22.44 11.84 5.43
C THR A 156 23.78 11.41 6.03
N ASP A 157 23.82 11.27 7.35
CA ASP A 157 24.97 10.70 8.07
C ASP A 157 25.03 9.18 7.81
N VAL A 158 25.67 8.83 6.70
CA VAL A 158 26.03 7.44 6.41
C VAL A 158 27.23 7.10 7.29
N ARG A 159 27.01 6.77 8.55
CA ARG A 159 28.03 6.20 9.43
C ARG A 159 28.43 4.82 8.90
N LYS A 160 29.53 4.77 8.16
CA LYS A 160 30.31 3.57 7.90
C LYS A 160 30.73 2.95 9.23
N ARG A 161 30.04 1.91 9.69
CA ARG A 161 30.54 1.05 10.75
C ARG A 161 31.71 0.23 10.19
N LYS A 162 32.93 0.70 10.40
CA LYS A 162 34.14 -0.12 10.26
C LYS A 162 34.05 -1.29 11.26
N ARG A 163 33.98 -2.51 10.76
CA ARG A 163 34.26 -3.73 11.55
C ARG A 163 35.71 -3.69 11.94
N VAL A 164 35.98 -3.52 13.21
CA VAL A 164 37.31 -3.83 13.79
C VAL A 164 37.37 -5.36 13.87
N LYS A 165 38.26 -5.96 13.07
CA LYS A 165 38.77 -7.32 13.28
C LYS A 165 39.79 -7.21 14.41
N ASN A 166 39.54 -7.86 15.51
CA ASN A 166 40.58 -8.22 16.47
C ASN A 166 40.76 -9.73 16.50
N SER A 167 41.98 -10.07 16.47
CA SER A 167 42.73 -11.31 16.48
C SER A 167 42.12 -12.43 17.28
#